data_d6f32cc1edb066acb2abbd2ab6b70cf1
#
_entry.id   d6f32cc1edb066acb2abbd2ab6b70cf1
#
_cell.length_a   1.000
_cell.length_b   1.000
_cell.length_c   1.000
_cell.angle_alpha   90.00
_cell.angle_beta   90.00
_cell.angle_gamma   90.00
#
_symmetry.space_group_name_H-M   'P 1'
#
loop_
_entity.id
_entity.type
_entity.pdbx_description
1 polymer ?
#
loop_
_entity_poly.entity_id
_entity_poly.type
_entity_poly.pdbx_seq_one_letter_code
_entity_poly.pdbx_strand_id
1 'polypeptide(L)'
;MVTAIVQTLTEFDTVDRVEFLVGGQKRDALTHGTDISGTFERGEINLETSVNLTDGLEPVMLYFPCESGNVVVPVTRMVYSAPDVNTAVLELAKGPSSQCPLETALPAGCGLIDVRVENGVAKVNFTSEFARMVENTDGGRLALKALVLTCTQFEGVDSVEILVEGQPYDPGEGTLAVPSFANVASDIENAYIQTQASLIFDYE
;
A
#
# COMPACT_ATOMS: atom_id res chain seq x y z
N MET A 1 -0.15 19.30 1.18
CA MET A 1 0.21 19.68 -0.21
C MET A 1 1.67 19.38 -0.54
N VAL A 2 2.66 19.92 0.18
CA VAL A 2 4.10 19.66 -0.08
C VAL A 2 4.39 18.16 -0.08
N THR A 3 4.03 17.44 0.97
CA THR A 3 4.21 15.98 1.08
C THR A 3 3.61 15.22 -0.12
N ALA A 4 2.38 15.57 -0.53
CA ALA A 4 1.74 14.89 -1.66
C ALA A 4 2.51 15.10 -2.97
N ILE A 5 3.03 16.31 -3.21
CA ILE A 5 3.84 16.61 -4.40
C ILE A 5 5.16 15.82 -4.36
N VAL A 6 5.84 15.82 -3.21
CA VAL A 6 7.10 15.08 -3.04
C VAL A 6 6.88 13.59 -3.29
N GLN A 7 5.89 12.99 -2.63
CA GLN A 7 5.55 11.57 -2.79
C GLN A 7 5.20 11.22 -4.24
N THR A 8 4.44 12.07 -4.93
CA THR A 8 4.06 11.85 -6.33
C THR A 8 5.26 11.92 -7.27
N LEU A 9 6.13 12.90 -7.09
CA LEU A 9 7.28 13.08 -7.99
C LEU A 9 8.38 12.04 -7.72
N THR A 10 8.60 11.66 -6.48
CA THR A 10 9.58 10.63 -6.10
C THR A 10 9.06 9.19 -6.34
N GLU A 11 7.88 9.02 -6.93
CA GLU A 11 7.43 7.74 -7.47
C GLU A 11 8.17 7.36 -8.76
N PHE A 12 8.74 8.35 -9.46
CA PHE A 12 9.55 8.09 -10.64
C PHE A 12 10.98 7.76 -10.22
N ASP A 13 11.51 6.63 -10.67
CA ASP A 13 12.85 6.12 -10.36
C ASP A 13 13.99 7.11 -10.65
N THR A 14 13.73 8.12 -11.48
CA THR A 14 14.69 9.16 -11.86
C THR A 14 14.67 10.38 -10.94
N VAL A 15 13.76 10.43 -9.95
CA VAL A 15 13.56 11.58 -9.07
C VAL A 15 13.80 11.21 -7.62
N ASP A 16 14.99 11.49 -7.11
CA ASP A 16 15.35 11.25 -5.71
C ASP A 16 14.87 12.36 -4.78
N ARG A 17 14.83 13.60 -5.29
CA ARG A 17 14.57 14.81 -4.48
C ARG A 17 13.74 15.83 -5.23
N VAL A 18 12.99 16.61 -4.47
CA VAL A 18 12.13 17.70 -4.97
C VAL A 18 12.54 19.01 -4.32
N GLU A 19 12.75 20.05 -5.12
CA GLU A 19 12.95 21.43 -4.66
C GLU A 19 11.77 22.29 -5.15
N PHE A 20 11.29 23.19 -4.29
CA PHE A 20 10.17 24.07 -4.63
C PHE A 20 10.65 25.45 -5.01
N LEU A 21 10.13 25.95 -6.13
CA LEU A 21 10.33 27.31 -6.60
C LEU A 21 9.00 28.02 -6.74
N VAL A 22 8.91 29.25 -6.26
CA VAL A 22 7.70 30.08 -6.42
C VAL A 22 8.03 31.22 -7.38
N GLY A 23 7.39 31.22 -8.54
CA GLY A 23 7.72 32.18 -9.60
C GLY A 23 9.18 32.06 -10.10
N GLY A 24 9.74 30.85 -10.10
CA GLY A 24 11.12 30.59 -10.51
C GLY A 24 12.18 30.94 -9.45
N GLN A 25 11.78 31.34 -8.24
CA GLN A 25 12.70 31.74 -7.15
C GLN A 25 12.56 30.81 -5.95
N LYS A 26 13.67 30.50 -5.29
CA LYS A 26 13.67 29.81 -3.99
C LYS A 26 13.01 30.69 -2.94
N ARG A 27 12.21 30.05 -2.09
CA ARG A 27 11.60 30.67 -0.91
C ARG A 27 11.68 29.70 0.27
N ASP A 28 11.74 30.27 1.47
CA ASP A 28 11.80 29.46 2.69
C ASP A 28 10.44 28.93 3.08
N ALA A 29 9.35 29.65 2.78
CA ALA A 29 7.99 29.25 3.13
C ALA A 29 6.95 29.74 2.12
N LEU A 30 5.82 29.03 2.08
CA LEU A 30 4.58 29.45 1.40
C LEU A 30 3.82 30.48 2.25
N THR A 31 2.82 31.13 1.63
CA THR A 31 2.03 32.23 2.22
C THR A 31 1.44 31.92 3.61
N HIS A 32 1.19 30.64 3.92
CA HIS A 32 0.63 30.21 5.22
C HIS A 32 1.69 29.57 6.12
N GLY A 33 2.97 29.85 5.92
CA GLY A 33 4.05 29.39 6.78
C GLY A 33 4.48 27.93 6.58
N THR A 34 3.98 27.26 5.54
CA THR A 34 4.47 25.92 5.19
C THR A 34 5.90 26.04 4.70
N ASP A 35 6.84 25.40 5.39
CA ASP A 35 8.24 25.34 5.03
C ASP A 35 8.42 24.63 3.66
N ILE A 36 9.14 25.29 2.77
CA ILE A 36 9.56 24.77 1.47
C ILE A 36 11.06 25.03 1.22
N SER A 37 11.81 25.29 2.29
CA SER A 37 13.24 25.51 2.22
C SER A 37 14.02 24.22 1.94
N GLY A 38 14.98 24.30 1.04
CA GLY A 38 15.86 23.17 0.74
C GLY A 38 15.27 22.14 -0.22
N THR A 39 15.69 20.90 -0.06
CA THR A 39 15.28 19.73 -0.86
C THR A 39 14.54 18.72 -0.01
N PHE A 40 13.51 18.13 -0.58
CA PHE A 40 12.67 17.12 0.08
C PHE A 40 12.89 15.76 -0.57
N GLU A 41 13.15 14.77 0.23
CA GLU A 41 13.22 13.37 -0.16
C GLU A 41 11.89 12.68 0.15
N ARG A 42 11.68 11.47 -0.39
CA ARG A 42 10.53 10.64 -0.04
C ARG A 42 10.60 10.29 1.44
N GLY A 43 9.62 10.74 2.19
CA GLY A 43 9.50 10.43 3.61
C GLY A 43 8.46 9.34 3.87
N GLU A 44 8.38 8.91 5.12
CA GLU A 44 7.38 7.95 5.58
C GLU A 44 5.95 8.52 5.45
N ILE A 45 5.03 7.67 5.01
CA ILE A 45 3.62 8.04 4.83
C ILE A 45 2.82 7.53 6.02
N ASN A 46 2.04 8.41 6.66
CA ASN A 46 1.13 8.05 7.74
C ASN A 46 1.82 7.22 8.84
N LEU A 47 2.97 7.72 9.33
CA LEU A 47 3.74 7.04 10.37
C LEU A 47 2.88 6.82 11.62
N GLU A 48 2.70 5.56 12.02
CA GLU A 48 2.08 5.23 13.28
C GLU A 48 3.03 5.52 14.45
N THR A 49 2.72 6.59 15.20
CA THR A 49 3.56 7.12 16.28
C THR A 49 3.39 6.42 17.63
N SER A 50 2.72 5.29 17.68
CA SER A 50 2.44 4.56 18.93
C SER A 50 3.69 3.95 19.60
N VAL A 51 4.84 4.01 18.93
CA VAL A 51 6.11 3.51 19.45
C VAL A 51 7.07 4.68 19.63
N ASN A 52 7.68 4.80 20.80
CA ASN A 52 8.84 5.67 20.95
C ASN A 52 9.90 5.19 19.95
N LEU A 53 10.27 6.07 19.01
CA LEU A 53 11.32 5.79 18.04
C LEU A 53 12.62 5.51 18.79
N THR A 54 12.94 4.23 18.97
CA THR A 54 14.18 3.75 19.55
C THR A 54 15.09 3.25 18.45
N ASP A 55 16.38 3.29 18.66
CA ASP A 55 17.35 2.75 17.71
C ASP A 55 17.04 1.28 17.36
N GLY A 56 17.19 0.91 16.09
CA GLY A 56 16.99 -0.45 15.60
C GLY A 56 15.56 -0.77 15.13
N LEU A 57 14.71 0.24 14.97
CA LEU A 57 13.42 0.09 14.31
C LEU A 57 13.57 0.34 12.81
N GLU A 58 12.94 -0.52 12.01
CA GLU A 58 12.88 -0.42 10.55
C GLU A 58 11.44 -0.17 10.09
N PRO A 59 11.22 0.66 9.07
CA PRO A 59 9.88 0.94 8.55
C PRO A 59 9.36 -0.21 7.70
N VAL A 60 8.07 -0.53 7.85
CA VAL A 60 7.31 -1.39 6.94
C VAL A 60 6.03 -0.68 6.54
N MET A 61 5.72 -0.71 5.24
CA MET A 61 4.51 -0.11 4.72
C MET A 61 3.39 -1.14 4.72
N LEU A 62 2.26 -0.78 5.32
CA LEU A 62 1.06 -1.59 5.39
C LEU A 62 -0.06 -0.85 4.67
N TYR A 63 -0.93 -1.58 4.01
CA TYR A 63 -2.07 -0.99 3.33
C TYR A 63 -3.36 -1.40 4.01
N PHE A 64 -4.19 -0.44 4.36
CA PHE A 64 -5.47 -0.70 5.01
C PHE A 64 -6.64 -0.10 4.22
N PRO A 65 -7.77 -0.81 4.13
CA PRO A 65 -8.99 -0.26 3.55
C PRO A 65 -9.46 0.99 4.29
N CYS A 66 -9.98 1.97 3.55
CA CYS A 66 -10.66 3.12 4.12
C CYS A 66 -12.14 2.78 4.38
N GLU A 67 -12.73 3.30 5.45
CA GLU A 67 -14.15 3.13 5.80
C GLU A 67 -15.10 3.54 4.65
N SER A 68 -14.69 4.48 3.80
CA SER A 68 -15.45 4.85 2.59
C SER A 68 -15.53 3.73 1.53
N GLY A 69 -14.76 2.67 1.67
CA GLY A 69 -14.85 1.45 0.87
C GLY A 69 -14.26 1.51 -0.55
N ASN A 70 -13.53 2.58 -0.91
CA ASN A 70 -13.09 2.76 -2.30
C ASN A 70 -11.57 2.80 -2.50
N VAL A 71 -10.79 2.94 -1.43
CA VAL A 71 -9.34 3.09 -1.52
C VAL A 71 -8.64 2.33 -0.40
N VAL A 72 -7.38 1.95 -0.64
CA VAL A 72 -6.45 1.51 0.38
C VAL A 72 -5.50 2.65 0.73
N VAL A 73 -5.18 2.77 2.00
CA VAL A 73 -4.33 3.85 2.54
C VAL A 73 -3.03 3.25 3.04
N PRO A 74 -1.87 3.71 2.55
CA PRO A 74 -0.58 3.28 3.07
C PRO A 74 -0.35 3.87 4.47
N VAL A 75 0.17 3.04 5.36
CA VAL A 75 0.55 3.38 6.73
C VAL A 75 1.93 2.81 7.00
N THR A 76 2.84 3.63 7.47
CA THR A 76 4.18 3.16 7.89
C THR A 76 4.15 2.76 9.35
N ARG A 77 4.53 1.51 9.61
CA ARG A 77 4.72 0.97 10.96
C ARG A 77 6.20 0.67 11.20
N MET A 78 6.70 1.04 12.39
CA MET A 78 8.07 0.74 12.78
C MET A 78 8.13 -0.63 13.46
N VAL A 79 9.05 -1.50 13.01
CA VAL A 79 9.25 -2.86 13.55
C VAL A 79 10.69 -3.06 14.01
N TYR A 80 10.92 -3.99 14.96
CA TYR A 80 12.23 -4.19 15.59
C TYR A 80 13.26 -4.99 14.78
N SER A 81 12.87 -5.53 13.64
CA SER A 81 13.79 -6.30 12.77
C SER A 81 13.60 -5.85 11.33
N ALA A 82 14.62 -6.06 10.50
CA ALA A 82 14.50 -5.83 9.07
C ALA A 82 13.22 -6.52 8.56
N PRO A 83 12.27 -5.77 8.01
CA PRO A 83 10.98 -6.31 7.61
C PRO A 83 11.14 -7.22 6.40
N ASP A 84 10.40 -8.30 6.42
CA ASP A 84 10.18 -9.22 5.31
C ASP A 84 8.68 -9.39 5.05
N VAL A 85 8.32 -10.17 4.04
CA VAL A 85 6.92 -10.43 3.72
C VAL A 85 6.17 -11.02 4.89
N ASN A 86 6.79 -11.92 5.65
CA ASN A 86 6.16 -12.54 6.82
C ASN A 86 5.87 -11.50 7.92
N THR A 87 6.85 -10.65 8.22
CA THR A 87 6.69 -9.54 9.18
C THR A 87 5.58 -8.60 8.75
N ALA A 88 5.57 -8.21 7.46
CA ALA A 88 4.55 -7.30 6.94
C ALA A 88 3.13 -7.89 7.02
N VAL A 89 2.95 -9.17 6.67
CA VAL A 89 1.64 -9.83 6.78
C VAL A 89 1.21 -10.00 8.23
N LEU A 90 2.13 -10.32 9.14
CA LEU A 90 1.83 -10.37 10.59
C LEU A 90 1.41 -9.00 11.13
N GLU A 91 2.08 -7.93 10.72
CA GLU A 91 1.71 -6.58 11.12
C GLU A 91 0.38 -6.13 10.49
N LEU A 92 0.12 -6.50 9.24
CA LEU A 92 -1.17 -6.27 8.58
C LEU A 92 -2.33 -6.97 9.33
N ALA A 93 -2.08 -8.21 9.79
CA ALA A 93 -3.06 -9.00 10.55
C ALA A 93 -3.44 -8.38 11.90
N LYS A 94 -2.56 -7.58 12.50
CA LYS A 94 -2.88 -6.83 13.73
C LYS A 94 -3.90 -5.70 13.50
N GLY A 95 -4.13 -5.34 12.24
CA GLY A 95 -4.98 -4.20 11.88
C GLY A 95 -4.32 -2.84 12.07
N PRO A 96 -5.01 -1.75 11.71
CA PRO A 96 -4.55 -0.38 11.94
C PRO A 96 -4.58 -0.02 13.43
N SER A 97 -3.83 1.00 13.83
CA SER A 97 -3.89 1.51 15.20
C SER A 97 -5.29 2.03 15.54
N SER A 98 -5.67 1.95 16.82
CA SER A 98 -7.00 2.37 17.29
C SER A 98 -7.30 3.87 17.10
N GLN A 99 -6.31 4.65 16.75
CA GLN A 99 -6.46 6.08 16.47
C GLN A 99 -6.62 6.37 14.97
N CYS A 100 -6.49 5.35 14.13
CA CYS A 100 -6.58 5.47 12.69
C CYS A 100 -7.99 5.08 12.21
N PRO A 101 -8.70 5.92 11.44
CA PRO A 101 -10.04 5.62 10.94
C PRO A 101 -9.95 4.72 9.68
N LEU A 102 -9.24 3.59 9.78
CA LEU A 102 -9.08 2.60 8.74
C LEU A 102 -9.64 1.26 9.19
N GLU A 103 -10.01 0.43 8.23
CA GLU A 103 -10.52 -0.91 8.49
C GLU A 103 -9.42 -1.96 8.45
N THR A 104 -9.66 -3.10 9.09
CA THR A 104 -8.73 -4.23 9.02
C THR A 104 -8.74 -4.84 7.62
N ALA A 105 -7.56 -5.14 7.09
CA ALA A 105 -7.42 -5.82 5.80
C ALA A 105 -7.71 -7.33 5.87
N LEU A 106 -7.63 -7.92 7.06
CA LEU A 106 -7.90 -9.34 7.26
C LEU A 106 -9.10 -9.53 8.22
N PRO A 107 -9.89 -10.60 8.06
CA PRO A 107 -11.05 -10.84 8.91
C PRO A 107 -10.65 -11.10 10.35
N ALA A 108 -11.51 -10.71 11.28
CA ALA A 108 -11.29 -10.98 12.70
C ALA A 108 -11.11 -12.49 12.95
N GLY A 109 -10.05 -12.85 13.64
CA GLY A 109 -9.71 -14.25 13.95
C GLY A 109 -8.96 -14.97 12.83
N CYS A 110 -8.70 -14.34 11.69
CA CYS A 110 -7.83 -14.90 10.66
C CYS A 110 -6.40 -14.99 11.19
N GLY A 111 -5.84 -16.19 11.17
CA GLY A 111 -4.46 -16.46 11.54
C GLY A 111 -3.58 -16.64 10.32
N LEU A 112 -2.33 -16.16 10.40
CA LEU A 112 -1.28 -16.49 9.45
C LEU A 112 -0.63 -17.82 9.87
N ILE A 113 -0.58 -18.79 8.98
CA ILE A 113 0.05 -20.10 9.21
C ILE A 113 1.53 -20.02 8.80
N ASP A 114 1.80 -19.64 7.54
CA ASP A 114 3.15 -19.41 7.05
C ASP A 114 3.17 -18.47 5.83
N VAL A 115 4.35 -17.96 5.50
CA VAL A 115 4.63 -17.22 4.27
C VAL A 115 5.90 -17.78 3.64
N ARG A 116 5.86 -17.99 2.33
CA ARG A 116 7.03 -18.40 1.53
C ARG A 116 7.10 -17.57 0.26
N VAL A 117 8.30 -17.17 -0.12
CA VAL A 117 8.54 -16.50 -1.40
C VAL A 117 9.26 -17.47 -2.33
N GLU A 118 8.64 -17.80 -3.46
CA GLU A 118 9.17 -18.73 -4.46
C GLU A 118 8.97 -18.14 -5.85
N ASN A 119 10.06 -17.95 -6.59
CA ASN A 119 10.04 -17.46 -7.98
C ASN A 119 9.24 -16.14 -8.17
N GLY A 120 9.40 -15.20 -7.28
CA GLY A 120 8.67 -13.91 -7.33
C GLY A 120 7.24 -13.94 -6.81
N VAL A 121 6.77 -15.09 -6.32
CA VAL A 121 5.43 -15.27 -5.78
C VAL A 121 5.49 -15.40 -4.26
N ALA A 122 4.82 -14.51 -3.55
CA ALA A 122 4.60 -14.66 -2.12
C ALA A 122 3.39 -15.59 -1.89
N LYS A 123 3.65 -16.79 -1.38
CA LYS A 123 2.61 -17.75 -0.98
C LYS A 123 2.25 -17.51 0.47
N VAL A 124 1.07 -16.97 0.70
CA VAL A 124 0.59 -16.59 2.03
C VAL A 124 -0.51 -17.56 2.47
N ASN A 125 -0.24 -18.32 3.53
CA ASN A 125 -1.11 -19.38 4.00
C ASN A 125 -1.85 -18.93 5.26
N PHE A 126 -3.17 -18.88 5.18
CA PHE A 126 -4.05 -18.47 6.26
C PHE A 126 -4.88 -19.61 6.83
N THR A 127 -5.45 -19.39 7.99
CA THR A 127 -6.48 -20.27 8.56
C THR A 127 -7.80 -20.15 7.80
N SER A 128 -8.73 -21.10 8.04
CA SER A 128 -10.01 -21.20 7.35
C SER A 128 -10.88 -19.94 7.45
N GLU A 129 -10.63 -19.07 8.44
CA GLU A 129 -11.34 -17.81 8.63
C GLU A 129 -11.17 -16.84 7.46
N PHE A 130 -10.03 -16.95 6.74
CA PHE A 130 -9.75 -16.13 5.57
C PHE A 130 -10.82 -16.30 4.48
N ALA A 131 -11.28 -17.51 4.21
CA ALA A 131 -12.26 -17.80 3.17
C ALA A 131 -13.61 -17.07 3.39
N ARG A 132 -13.96 -16.76 4.64
CA ARG A 132 -15.20 -16.03 4.98
C ARG A 132 -15.19 -14.57 4.52
N MET A 133 -14.02 -13.98 4.31
CA MET A 133 -13.87 -12.58 3.94
C MET A 133 -14.19 -12.35 2.46
N VAL A 134 -13.79 -13.26 1.60
CA VAL A 134 -13.76 -13.05 0.16
C VAL A 134 -15.08 -13.36 -0.52
N GLU A 135 -15.92 -14.16 0.11
CA GLU A 135 -17.18 -14.62 -0.48
C GLU A 135 -18.26 -13.54 -0.64
N ASN A 136 -18.06 -12.37 -0.08
CA ASN A 136 -19.05 -11.31 -0.15
C ASN A 136 -18.43 -9.92 -0.12
N THR A 137 -18.36 -9.23 -1.21
CA THR A 137 -18.36 -7.77 -1.28
C THR A 137 -17.12 -7.06 -1.81
N ASP A 138 -17.33 -5.79 -2.18
CA ASP A 138 -16.31 -4.79 -2.52
C ASP A 138 -15.21 -4.67 -1.44
N GLY A 139 -15.54 -4.92 -0.16
CA GLY A 139 -14.58 -5.00 0.94
C GLY A 139 -13.55 -6.12 0.78
N GLY A 140 -13.94 -7.27 0.26
CA GLY A 140 -13.04 -8.39 -0.01
C GLY A 140 -11.97 -8.03 -1.06
N ARG A 141 -12.34 -7.30 -2.11
CA ARG A 141 -11.39 -6.84 -3.13
C ARG A 141 -10.37 -5.86 -2.59
N LEU A 142 -10.79 -4.92 -1.74
CA LEU A 142 -9.88 -3.98 -1.11
C LEU A 142 -8.93 -4.66 -0.13
N ALA A 143 -9.42 -5.66 0.58
CA ALA A 143 -8.60 -6.47 1.47
C ALA A 143 -7.53 -7.28 0.70
N LEU A 144 -7.91 -7.90 -0.43
CA LEU A 144 -6.96 -8.56 -1.32
C LEU A 144 -5.94 -7.57 -1.88
N LYS A 145 -6.39 -6.40 -2.33
CA LYS A 145 -5.52 -5.32 -2.81
C LYS A 145 -4.54 -4.85 -1.72
N ALA A 146 -5.01 -4.66 -0.49
CA ALA A 146 -4.18 -4.30 0.64
C ALA A 146 -3.10 -5.35 0.92
N LEU A 147 -3.46 -6.64 0.88
CA LEU A 147 -2.53 -7.76 1.06
C LEU A 147 -1.48 -7.79 -0.07
N VAL A 148 -1.90 -7.67 -1.33
CA VAL A 148 -0.97 -7.68 -2.48
C VAL A 148 0.02 -6.54 -2.38
N LEU A 149 -0.44 -5.30 -2.15
CA LEU A 149 0.44 -4.13 -2.02
C LEU A 149 1.39 -4.25 -0.83
N THR A 150 0.92 -4.82 0.29
CA THR A 150 1.76 -5.06 1.46
C THR A 150 2.85 -6.10 1.18
N CYS A 151 2.57 -7.15 0.42
CA CYS A 151 3.56 -8.18 0.10
C CYS A 151 4.54 -7.75 -0.99
N THR A 152 4.06 -7.03 -2.01
CA THR A 152 4.85 -6.70 -3.21
C THR A 152 5.74 -5.46 -3.06
N GLN A 153 5.82 -4.86 -1.87
CA GLN A 153 6.78 -3.81 -1.58
C GLN A 153 8.23 -4.33 -1.47
N PHE A 154 8.40 -5.64 -1.30
CA PHE A 154 9.72 -6.25 -1.12
C PHE A 154 10.32 -6.65 -2.47
N GLU A 155 11.62 -6.38 -2.62
CA GLU A 155 12.37 -6.76 -3.82
C GLU A 155 12.25 -8.26 -4.11
N GLY A 156 11.96 -8.61 -5.35
CA GLY A 156 11.80 -10.00 -5.77
C GLY A 156 10.42 -10.61 -5.46
N VAL A 157 9.43 -9.80 -5.09
CA VAL A 157 8.03 -10.22 -4.92
C VAL A 157 7.15 -9.50 -5.94
N ASP A 158 6.71 -10.21 -6.97
CA ASP A 158 5.93 -9.64 -8.07
C ASP A 158 4.42 -9.92 -7.94
N SER A 159 4.06 -10.96 -7.18
CA SER A 159 2.67 -11.40 -7.04
C SER A 159 2.44 -12.18 -5.75
N VAL A 160 1.16 -12.42 -5.45
CA VAL A 160 0.73 -13.13 -4.25
C VAL A 160 -0.16 -14.30 -4.62
N GLU A 161 0.12 -15.47 -4.07
CA GLU A 161 -0.74 -16.65 -4.09
C GLU A 161 -1.28 -16.88 -2.67
N ILE A 162 -2.60 -17.02 -2.56
CA ILE A 162 -3.24 -17.26 -1.28
C ILE A 162 -3.46 -18.75 -1.08
N LEU A 163 -3.10 -19.23 0.10
CA LEU A 163 -3.41 -20.57 0.56
C LEU A 163 -4.31 -20.49 1.79
N VAL A 164 -5.24 -21.41 1.90
CA VAL A 164 -6.08 -21.61 3.10
C VAL A 164 -5.89 -23.03 3.58
N GLU A 165 -5.42 -23.20 4.80
CA GLU A 165 -5.09 -24.52 5.37
C GLU A 165 -4.15 -25.32 4.43
N GLY A 166 -3.20 -24.63 3.79
CA GLY A 166 -2.23 -25.23 2.86
C GLY A 166 -2.77 -25.59 1.48
N GLN A 167 -4.03 -25.30 1.18
CA GLN A 167 -4.61 -25.52 -0.15
C GLN A 167 -4.73 -24.19 -0.89
N PRO A 168 -4.43 -24.18 -2.21
CA PRO A 168 -4.62 -22.98 -3.02
C PRO A 168 -6.04 -22.46 -2.90
N TYR A 169 -6.18 -21.18 -2.60
CA TYR A 169 -7.45 -20.48 -2.52
C TYR A 169 -7.52 -19.47 -3.67
N ASP A 170 -8.41 -19.73 -4.63
CA ASP A 170 -8.63 -18.82 -5.75
C ASP A 170 -9.86 -17.94 -5.48
N PRO A 171 -9.66 -16.63 -5.24
CA PRO A 171 -10.77 -15.69 -5.12
C PRO A 171 -11.46 -15.38 -6.46
N GLY A 172 -11.16 -16.16 -7.53
CA GLY A 172 -11.65 -15.98 -8.88
C GLY A 172 -10.66 -15.27 -9.82
N GLU A 173 -9.47 -14.93 -9.34
CA GLU A 173 -8.48 -14.16 -10.10
C GLU A 173 -7.11 -14.86 -10.20
N GLY A 174 -6.96 -16.06 -9.65
CA GLY A 174 -5.69 -16.81 -9.67
C GLY A 174 -4.60 -16.14 -8.80
N THR A 175 -3.37 -16.07 -9.31
CA THR A 175 -2.27 -15.36 -8.64
C THR A 175 -2.44 -13.86 -8.80
N LEU A 176 -2.51 -13.16 -7.67
CA LEU A 176 -2.79 -11.73 -7.62
C LEU A 176 -1.51 -10.92 -7.90
N ALA A 177 -1.48 -10.22 -9.02
CA ALA A 177 -0.38 -9.32 -9.39
C ALA A 177 -0.56 -7.92 -8.78
N VAL A 178 0.53 -7.16 -8.74
CA VAL A 178 0.51 -5.74 -8.32
C VAL A 178 -0.49 -4.97 -9.18
N PRO A 179 -1.47 -4.26 -8.60
CA PRO A 179 -2.37 -3.44 -9.38
C PRO A 179 -1.61 -2.26 -10.01
N SER A 180 -1.96 -1.91 -11.25
CA SER A 180 -1.32 -0.81 -11.98
C SER A 180 -1.41 0.53 -11.25
N PHE A 181 -2.49 0.72 -10.47
CA PHE A 181 -2.69 1.91 -9.63
C PHE A 181 -3.16 1.49 -8.23
N ALA A 182 -2.36 1.82 -7.22
CA ALA A 182 -2.60 1.38 -5.85
C ALA A 182 -3.95 1.82 -5.27
N ASN A 183 -4.44 2.99 -5.63
CA ASN A 183 -5.62 3.61 -5.00
C ASN A 183 -6.81 3.80 -5.96
N VAL A 184 -6.88 3.00 -7.01
CA VAL A 184 -7.99 3.07 -7.97
C VAL A 184 -8.75 1.74 -7.94
N ALA A 185 -10.05 1.78 -7.73
CA ALA A 185 -10.89 0.59 -7.82
C ALA A 185 -10.91 0.07 -9.28
N SER A 186 -11.05 -1.24 -9.47
CA SER A 186 -10.94 -1.87 -10.80
C SER A 186 -11.90 -1.30 -11.85
N ASP A 187 -13.08 -0.86 -11.43
CA ASP A 187 -14.04 -0.16 -12.29
C ASP A 187 -13.58 1.25 -12.70
N ILE A 188 -12.90 1.96 -11.78
CA ILE A 188 -12.29 3.26 -12.05
C ILE A 188 -11.03 3.09 -12.89
N GLU A 189 -10.22 2.05 -12.67
CA GLU A 189 -9.09 1.70 -13.55
C GLU A 189 -9.54 1.51 -14.98
N ASN A 190 -10.59 0.74 -15.20
CA ASN A 190 -11.17 0.54 -16.53
C ASN A 190 -11.69 1.84 -17.15
N ALA A 191 -12.37 2.68 -16.38
CA ALA A 191 -12.83 4.00 -16.82
C ALA A 191 -11.67 4.94 -17.16
N TYR A 192 -10.60 4.92 -16.35
CA TYR A 192 -9.39 5.70 -16.60
C TYR A 192 -8.68 5.29 -17.89
N ILE A 193 -8.51 3.99 -18.11
CA ILE A 193 -7.89 3.45 -19.33
C ILE A 193 -8.72 3.85 -20.55
N GLN A 194 -10.04 3.75 -20.49
CA GLN A 194 -10.93 4.18 -21.58
C GLN A 194 -10.85 5.69 -21.84
N THR A 195 -10.77 6.49 -20.78
CA THR A 195 -10.64 7.96 -20.89
C THR A 195 -9.31 8.36 -21.50
N GLN A 196 -8.21 7.71 -21.13
CA GLN A 196 -6.90 7.94 -21.74
C GLN A 196 -6.88 7.52 -23.20
N ALA A 197 -7.52 6.43 -23.56
CA ALA A 197 -7.65 6.00 -24.95
C ALA A 197 -8.43 7.02 -25.80
N SER A 198 -9.49 7.62 -25.26
CA SER A 198 -10.24 8.66 -25.97
C SER A 198 -9.48 9.98 -26.11
N LEU A 199 -8.70 10.38 -25.09
CA LEU A 199 -7.87 11.59 -25.14
C LEU A 199 -6.74 11.51 -26.19
N ILE A 200 -6.26 10.32 -26.52
CA ILE A 200 -5.23 10.12 -27.56
C ILE A 200 -5.80 10.34 -28.98
N PHE A 201 -7.11 10.17 -29.18
CA PHE A 201 -7.76 10.31 -30.49
C PHE A 201 -8.31 11.70 -30.77
N ASP A 202 -8.36 12.61 -29.80
CA ASP A 202 -8.88 13.98 -29.97
C ASP A 202 -7.79 15.01 -30.33
N TYR A 203 -6.60 14.58 -30.74
CA TYR A 203 -5.52 15.41 -31.26
C TYR A 203 -5.30 15.19 -32.76
N GLU A 204 -6.38 15.25 -33.58
CA GLU A 204 -6.29 15.48 -35.03
C GLU A 204 -6.82 16.85 -35.42
#